data_4ebf6b7afa051503035ee1382ec54eae
#
_entry.id   4ebf6b7afa051503035ee1382ec54eae
#
_cell.length_a   1.000
_cell.length_b   1.000
_cell.length_c   1.000
_cell.angle_alpha   90.00
_cell.angle_beta   90.00
_cell.angle_gamma   90.00
#
_symmetry.space_group_name_H-M   'P 1'
#
loop_
_entity.id
_entity.type
_entity.pdbx_description
1 polymer ?
#
loop_
_entity_poly.entity_id
_entity_poly.type
_entity_poly.pdbx_seq_one_letter_code
_entity_poly.pdbx_strand_id
1 'polypeptide(L)'
;MENVTSQKGSRFGVGYILIFNLLSGIQAVYLSGLLQKANLFATITITFFFVSVFFMGVSFFYKKKEQPQAAPESKFYNVLAINLTTAGSWLGFFVALKYIEPAVVSALANAIGPLLMLFITVKIYKSDRLSRAEAFAATGVFVCMLMMIRSTINGTSALGNISKEHAIIGIGMAFLCGLSMVLNTVFSKRLNNQGVKPHSIMTFRFVLIVLVGAYIAGYQEIWATLQQYWLTLLLVALLGNVLPLYILQVGISKVQPLVVSFALVLAPLFYFLSQQFSQRVAFSAETLTWILCSLLLLSWGIVAKSRAKNLLAQSVEVKE
;
A
#
# COMPACT_ATOMS: atom_id res chain seq x y z
N MET A 1 15.56 34.39 -4.38
CA MET A 1 14.31 33.95 -5.04
C MET A 1 14.19 32.43 -5.15
N GLU A 2 15.26 31.64 -5.24
CA GLU A 2 15.22 30.14 -5.32
C GLU A 2 14.60 29.44 -4.10
N ASN A 3 14.78 29.96 -2.89
CA ASN A 3 14.24 29.35 -1.67
C ASN A 3 12.70 29.41 -1.56
N VAL A 4 12.05 30.41 -2.16
CA VAL A 4 10.59 30.58 -2.09
C VAL A 4 9.88 29.66 -3.10
N THR A 5 10.48 29.44 -4.26
CA THR A 5 9.95 28.50 -5.28
C THR A 5 10.10 27.05 -4.86
N SER A 6 11.20 26.69 -4.19
CA SER A 6 11.44 25.36 -3.60
C SER A 6 10.43 25.03 -2.49
N GLN A 7 10.14 25.97 -1.59
CA GLN A 7 9.14 25.78 -0.52
C GLN A 7 7.71 25.65 -1.05
N LYS A 8 7.32 26.43 -2.08
CA LYS A 8 6.00 26.27 -2.74
C LYS A 8 5.85 24.90 -3.38
N GLY A 9 6.85 24.43 -4.14
CA GLY A 9 6.84 23.11 -4.75
C GLY A 9 6.68 21.97 -3.74
N SER A 10 7.34 22.05 -2.60
CA SER A 10 7.25 21.06 -1.52
C SER A 10 5.86 21.01 -0.86
N ARG A 11 5.20 22.16 -0.62
CA ARG A 11 3.84 22.19 -0.06
C ARG A 11 2.81 21.53 -0.98
N PHE A 12 2.87 21.79 -2.29
CA PHE A 12 2.01 21.14 -3.27
C PHE A 12 2.26 19.63 -3.33
N GLY A 13 3.52 19.18 -3.23
CA GLY A 13 3.86 17.75 -3.22
C GLY A 13 3.25 17.00 -2.04
N VAL A 14 3.28 17.58 -0.84
CA VAL A 14 2.59 17.02 0.35
C VAL A 14 1.09 16.93 0.10
N GLY A 15 0.47 17.99 -0.44
CA GLY A 15 -0.96 18.01 -0.77
C GLY A 15 -1.36 16.84 -1.69
N TYR A 16 -0.57 16.53 -2.73
CA TYR A 16 -0.82 15.38 -3.60
C TYR A 16 -0.79 14.05 -2.83
N ILE A 17 0.15 13.84 -1.91
CA ILE A 17 0.22 12.60 -1.12
C ILE A 17 -0.95 12.49 -0.14
N LEU A 18 -1.40 13.59 0.46
CA LEU A 18 -2.59 13.59 1.31
C LEU A 18 -3.87 13.30 0.50
N ILE A 19 -3.99 13.85 -0.71
CA ILE A 19 -5.09 13.52 -1.64
C ILE A 19 -5.05 12.03 -2.02
N PHE A 20 -3.85 11.47 -2.28
CA PHE A 20 -3.70 10.03 -2.49
C PHE A 20 -4.23 9.21 -1.31
N ASN A 21 -3.86 9.57 -0.07
CA ASN A 21 -4.33 8.86 1.12
C ASN A 21 -5.85 8.95 1.26
N LEU A 22 -6.44 10.11 1.00
CA LEU A 22 -7.88 10.33 1.05
C LEU A 22 -8.61 9.47 -0.01
N LEU A 23 -8.17 9.52 -1.28
CA LEU A 23 -8.76 8.73 -2.35
C LEU A 23 -8.64 7.23 -2.09
N SER A 24 -7.49 6.78 -1.59
CA SER A 24 -7.28 5.38 -1.22
C SER A 24 -8.17 4.94 -0.05
N GLY A 25 -8.38 5.81 0.94
CA GLY A 25 -9.31 5.55 2.04
C GLY A 25 -10.76 5.45 1.56
N ILE A 26 -11.21 6.40 0.73
CA ILE A 26 -12.56 6.37 0.13
C ILE A 26 -12.76 5.09 -0.70
N GLN A 27 -11.79 4.75 -1.54
CA GLN A 27 -11.83 3.53 -2.34
C GLN A 27 -11.95 2.27 -1.47
N ALA A 28 -11.12 2.15 -0.42
CA ALA A 28 -11.12 0.99 0.46
C ALA A 28 -12.47 0.81 1.17
N VAL A 29 -13.05 1.90 1.66
CA VAL A 29 -14.36 1.90 2.29
C VAL A 29 -15.45 1.48 1.30
N TYR A 30 -15.45 2.06 0.11
CA TYR A 30 -16.39 1.71 -0.94
C TYR A 30 -16.28 0.23 -1.35
N LEU A 31 -15.04 -0.25 -1.59
CA LEU A 31 -14.77 -1.66 -1.88
C LEU A 31 -15.24 -2.58 -0.75
N SER A 32 -14.98 -2.22 0.50
CA SER A 32 -15.41 -3.04 1.64
C SER A 32 -16.92 -3.25 1.68
N GLY A 33 -17.70 -2.26 1.26
CA GLY A 33 -19.15 -2.36 1.08
C GLY A 33 -19.56 -3.18 -0.15
N LEU A 34 -18.91 -2.96 -1.28
CA LEU A 34 -19.17 -3.69 -2.53
C LEU A 34 -18.89 -5.19 -2.38
N LEU A 35 -17.82 -5.56 -1.69
CA LEU A 35 -17.40 -6.95 -1.46
C LEU A 35 -18.35 -7.75 -0.57
N GLN A 36 -19.34 -7.11 0.07
CA GLN A 36 -20.44 -7.82 0.75
C GLN A 36 -21.52 -8.28 -0.24
N LYS A 37 -21.62 -7.64 -1.41
CA LYS A 37 -22.69 -7.83 -2.41
C LYS A 37 -22.20 -8.53 -3.66
N ALA A 38 -20.95 -8.35 -4.04
CA ALA A 38 -20.35 -8.88 -5.26
C ALA A 38 -19.39 -10.03 -4.96
N ASN A 39 -19.20 -10.92 -5.93
CA ASN A 39 -18.20 -11.97 -5.81
C ASN A 39 -16.80 -11.35 -5.73
N LEU A 40 -16.05 -11.73 -4.68
CA LEU A 40 -14.72 -11.17 -4.37
C LEU A 40 -13.74 -11.34 -5.54
N PHE A 41 -13.61 -12.57 -6.05
CA PHE A 41 -12.61 -12.88 -7.07
C PHE A 41 -13.00 -12.34 -8.44
N ALA A 42 -14.29 -12.32 -8.78
CA ALA A 42 -14.79 -11.65 -9.98
C ALA A 42 -14.53 -10.13 -9.92
N THR A 43 -14.77 -9.50 -8.76
CA THR A 43 -14.47 -8.07 -8.53
C THR A 43 -12.98 -7.77 -8.72
N ILE A 44 -12.09 -8.58 -8.17
CA ILE A 44 -10.64 -8.47 -8.36
C ILE A 44 -10.29 -8.58 -9.85
N THR A 45 -10.77 -9.64 -10.51
CA THR A 45 -10.48 -9.92 -11.92
C THR A 45 -10.85 -8.75 -12.82
N ILE A 46 -12.10 -8.28 -12.71
CA ILE A 46 -12.61 -7.19 -13.57
C ILE A 46 -11.89 -5.88 -13.29
N THR A 47 -11.68 -5.55 -12.00
CA THR A 47 -10.98 -4.32 -11.61
C THR A 47 -9.57 -4.29 -12.18
N PHE A 48 -8.77 -5.36 -11.97
CA PHE A 48 -7.39 -5.39 -12.45
C PHE A 48 -7.26 -5.65 -13.94
N PHE A 49 -8.26 -6.24 -14.59
CA PHE A 49 -8.35 -6.26 -16.04
C PHE A 49 -8.45 -4.83 -16.60
N PHE A 50 -9.35 -4.00 -16.09
CA PHE A 50 -9.46 -2.59 -16.53
C PHE A 50 -8.18 -1.79 -16.24
N VAL A 51 -7.55 -1.98 -15.07
CA VAL A 51 -6.25 -1.36 -14.75
C VAL A 51 -5.17 -1.80 -15.74
N SER A 52 -5.11 -3.08 -16.08
CA SER A 52 -4.12 -3.63 -17.03
C SER A 52 -4.33 -3.07 -18.44
N VAL A 53 -5.59 -3.03 -18.91
CA VAL A 53 -5.94 -2.46 -20.21
C VAL A 53 -5.54 -0.98 -20.29
N PHE A 54 -5.82 -0.21 -19.24
CA PHE A 54 -5.41 1.19 -19.17
C PHE A 54 -3.88 1.36 -19.31
N PHE A 55 -3.09 0.64 -18.49
CA PHE A 55 -1.63 0.75 -18.56
C PHE A 55 -1.04 0.16 -19.84
N MET A 56 -1.70 -0.82 -20.46
CA MET A 56 -1.32 -1.32 -21.78
C MET A 56 -1.50 -0.22 -22.84
N GLY A 57 -2.61 0.51 -22.80
CA GLY A 57 -2.84 1.67 -23.65
C GLY A 57 -1.77 2.75 -23.46
N VAL A 58 -1.51 3.13 -22.20
CA VAL A 58 -0.43 4.09 -21.86
C VAL A 58 0.91 3.62 -22.43
N SER A 59 1.27 2.36 -22.19
CA SER A 59 2.55 1.79 -22.64
C SER A 59 2.67 1.78 -24.17
N PHE A 60 1.58 1.56 -24.89
CA PHE A 60 1.55 1.60 -26.36
C PHE A 60 1.91 2.98 -26.91
N PHE A 61 1.38 4.06 -26.31
CA PHE A 61 1.73 5.43 -26.71
C PHE A 61 3.18 5.80 -26.39
N TYR A 62 3.76 5.25 -25.33
CA TYR A 62 5.16 5.51 -24.93
C TYR A 62 6.17 4.65 -25.72
N LYS A 63 5.82 3.43 -26.16
CA LYS A 63 6.72 2.52 -26.92
C LYS A 63 7.26 3.11 -28.22
N LYS A 64 6.55 4.04 -28.87
CA LYS A 64 7.00 4.72 -30.09
C LYS A 64 8.35 5.46 -29.96
N LYS A 65 8.88 5.63 -28.73
CA LYS A 65 10.12 6.40 -28.45
C LYS A 65 11.28 5.54 -27.90
N GLU A 66 11.16 4.21 -27.84
CA GLU A 66 12.13 3.37 -27.14
C GLU A 66 12.83 2.37 -28.05
N GLN A 67 14.16 2.30 -27.91
CA GLN A 67 14.94 1.20 -28.51
C GLN A 67 14.82 -0.07 -27.64
N PRO A 68 14.69 -1.27 -28.25
CA PRO A 68 14.60 -2.51 -27.51
C PRO A 68 15.96 -2.80 -26.81
N GLN A 69 15.99 -2.80 -25.49
CA GLN A 69 17.12 -3.34 -24.74
C GLN A 69 16.94 -4.84 -24.56
N ALA A 70 17.98 -5.61 -24.90
CA ALA A 70 18.01 -7.05 -24.65
C ALA A 70 17.76 -7.36 -23.17
N ALA A 71 16.91 -8.36 -22.92
CA ALA A 71 16.53 -8.73 -21.56
C ALA A 71 17.51 -9.77 -20.99
N PRO A 72 18.33 -9.47 -19.96
CA PRO A 72 19.09 -10.49 -19.26
C PRO A 72 18.14 -11.46 -18.51
N GLU A 73 18.56 -12.72 -18.35
CA GLU A 73 17.78 -13.78 -17.68
C GLU A 73 17.26 -13.38 -16.30
N SER A 74 18.00 -12.56 -15.56
CA SER A 74 17.57 -12.02 -14.26
C SER A 74 16.30 -11.18 -14.31
N LYS A 75 15.87 -10.66 -15.47
CA LYS A 75 14.60 -9.92 -15.62
C LYS A 75 13.39 -10.82 -15.45
N PHE A 76 13.44 -12.06 -15.94
CA PHE A 76 12.30 -12.98 -15.84
C PHE A 76 11.92 -13.27 -14.38
N TYR A 77 12.90 -13.58 -13.52
CA TYR A 77 12.66 -13.81 -12.11
C TYR A 77 12.08 -12.57 -11.39
N ASN A 78 12.56 -11.38 -11.73
CA ASN A 78 12.01 -10.14 -11.15
C ASN A 78 10.59 -9.85 -11.66
N VAL A 79 10.28 -10.18 -12.92
CA VAL A 79 8.92 -10.08 -13.47
C VAL A 79 7.97 -11.07 -12.80
N LEU A 80 8.40 -12.31 -12.60
CA LEU A 80 7.60 -13.30 -11.87
C LEU A 80 7.39 -12.87 -10.41
N ALA A 81 8.44 -12.43 -9.73
CA ALA A 81 8.38 -12.00 -8.36
C ALA A 81 7.47 -10.76 -8.15
N ILE A 82 7.50 -9.78 -9.08
CA ILE A 82 6.59 -8.63 -8.99
C ILE A 82 5.14 -9.01 -9.23
N ASN A 83 4.86 -9.99 -10.11
CA ASN A 83 3.52 -10.53 -10.29
C ASN A 83 3.01 -11.26 -9.04
N LEU A 84 3.84 -12.12 -8.44
CA LEU A 84 3.49 -12.83 -7.20
C LEU A 84 3.23 -11.85 -6.05
N THR A 85 4.12 -10.88 -5.86
CA THR A 85 3.97 -9.89 -4.79
C THR A 85 2.82 -8.91 -5.05
N THR A 86 2.53 -8.58 -6.32
CA THR A 86 1.34 -7.79 -6.67
C THR A 86 0.06 -8.58 -6.40
N ALA A 87 0.00 -9.86 -6.81
CA ALA A 87 -1.13 -10.71 -6.53
C ALA A 87 -1.34 -10.88 -5.01
N GLY A 88 -0.27 -11.16 -4.25
CA GLY A 88 -0.35 -11.28 -2.80
C GLY A 88 -0.83 -10.00 -2.11
N SER A 89 -0.35 -8.81 -2.54
CA SER A 89 -0.78 -7.55 -1.94
C SER A 89 -2.25 -7.24 -2.21
N TRP A 90 -2.72 -7.39 -3.43
CA TRP A 90 -4.11 -7.04 -3.78
C TRP A 90 -5.12 -8.11 -3.34
N LEU A 91 -4.81 -9.41 -3.47
CA LEU A 91 -5.64 -10.48 -2.88
C LEU A 91 -5.74 -10.29 -1.37
N GLY A 92 -4.60 -10.07 -0.70
CA GLY A 92 -4.56 -9.79 0.72
C GLY A 92 -5.42 -8.59 1.10
N PHE A 93 -5.31 -7.49 0.36
CA PHE A 93 -6.07 -6.27 0.61
C PHE A 93 -7.59 -6.47 0.43
N PHE A 94 -8.03 -7.04 -0.69
CA PHE A 94 -9.46 -7.24 -0.96
C PHE A 94 -10.11 -8.23 0.01
N VAL A 95 -9.44 -9.35 0.32
CA VAL A 95 -9.95 -10.32 1.31
C VAL A 95 -10.01 -9.68 2.70
N ALA A 96 -8.98 -8.95 3.10
CA ALA A 96 -8.98 -8.24 4.38
C ALA A 96 -10.13 -7.22 4.45
N LEU A 97 -10.34 -6.39 3.42
CA LEU A 97 -11.44 -5.42 3.34
C LEU A 97 -12.83 -6.06 3.41
N LYS A 98 -12.96 -7.30 2.95
CA LYS A 98 -14.23 -8.05 3.06
C LYS A 98 -14.56 -8.37 4.51
N TYR A 99 -13.56 -8.71 5.32
CA TYR A 99 -13.76 -9.29 6.64
C TYR A 99 -13.49 -8.35 7.82
N ILE A 100 -12.54 -7.42 7.70
CA ILE A 100 -12.19 -6.48 8.77
C ILE A 100 -12.32 -5.03 8.32
N GLU A 101 -12.29 -4.09 9.27
CA GLU A 101 -12.47 -2.67 8.96
C GLU A 101 -11.30 -2.09 8.14
N PRO A 102 -11.59 -1.19 7.17
CA PRO A 102 -10.58 -0.63 6.27
C PRO A 102 -9.42 0.05 7.00
N ALA A 103 -9.68 0.75 8.10
CA ALA A 103 -8.65 1.43 8.88
C ALA A 103 -7.66 0.45 9.51
N VAL A 104 -8.14 -0.69 10.04
CA VAL A 104 -7.29 -1.76 10.58
C VAL A 104 -6.49 -2.43 9.45
N VAL A 105 -7.11 -2.70 8.29
CA VAL A 105 -6.38 -3.23 7.12
C VAL A 105 -5.21 -2.32 6.75
N SER A 106 -5.47 -1.02 6.64
CA SER A 106 -4.43 -0.03 6.32
C SER A 106 -3.35 0.04 7.40
N ALA A 107 -3.73 0.06 8.68
CA ALA A 107 -2.79 0.12 9.79
C ALA A 107 -1.88 -1.11 9.84
N LEU A 108 -2.44 -2.32 9.76
CA LEU A 108 -1.69 -3.57 9.79
C LEU A 108 -0.75 -3.68 8.57
N ALA A 109 -1.25 -3.44 7.36
CA ALA A 109 -0.45 -3.52 6.15
C ALA A 109 0.72 -2.53 6.13
N ASN A 110 0.49 -1.28 6.55
CA ASN A 110 1.54 -0.25 6.57
C ASN A 110 2.56 -0.43 7.70
N ALA A 111 2.18 -1.03 8.82
CA ALA A 111 3.09 -1.28 9.95
C ALA A 111 4.13 -2.40 9.67
N ILE A 112 3.83 -3.32 8.76
CA ILE A 112 4.75 -4.42 8.41
C ILE A 112 6.04 -3.90 7.77
N GLY A 113 5.98 -2.83 6.96
CA GLY A 113 7.14 -2.27 6.28
C GLY A 113 8.28 -1.90 7.25
N PRO A 114 8.05 -1.01 8.21
CA PRO A 114 9.01 -0.66 9.25
C PRO A 114 9.50 -1.86 10.06
N LEU A 115 8.61 -2.78 10.44
CA LEU A 115 8.95 -3.98 11.22
C LEU A 115 9.87 -4.92 10.44
N LEU A 116 9.59 -5.17 9.15
CA LEU A 116 10.45 -5.99 8.29
C LEU A 116 11.80 -5.32 8.03
N MET A 117 11.83 -4.02 7.80
CA MET A 117 13.08 -3.30 7.63
C MET A 117 13.96 -3.40 8.87
N LEU A 118 13.37 -3.36 10.06
CA LEU A 118 14.05 -3.63 11.32
C LEU A 118 14.71 -5.01 11.32
N PHE A 119 13.93 -6.04 10.98
CA PHE A 119 14.38 -7.44 10.99
C PHE A 119 15.48 -7.69 9.98
N ILE A 120 15.36 -7.10 8.78
CA ILE A 120 16.33 -7.20 7.70
C ILE A 120 17.63 -6.46 8.06
N THR A 121 17.54 -5.26 8.63
CA THR A 121 18.71 -4.46 9.03
C THR A 121 19.52 -5.17 10.11
N VAL A 122 18.85 -5.74 11.11
CA VAL A 122 19.53 -6.46 12.22
C VAL A 122 20.19 -7.76 11.73
N LYS A 123 19.54 -8.54 10.85
CA LYS A 123 20.06 -9.87 10.45
C LYS A 123 20.96 -9.85 9.21
N ILE A 124 20.70 -8.98 8.24
CA ILE A 124 21.37 -9.01 6.92
C ILE A 124 22.45 -7.96 6.81
N TYR A 125 22.21 -6.76 7.29
CA TYR A 125 23.16 -5.64 7.21
C TYR A 125 23.87 -5.43 8.56
N LYS A 126 24.62 -6.36 9.03
CA LYS A 126 25.40 -6.31 10.32
C LYS A 126 26.12 -4.98 10.62
N SER A 127 26.06 -3.98 9.73
CA SER A 127 26.79 -2.70 9.78
C SER A 127 26.04 -1.53 10.45
N ASP A 128 24.71 -1.50 10.39
CA ASP A 128 23.95 -0.38 10.97
C ASP A 128 23.31 -0.82 12.29
N ARG A 129 23.91 -0.40 13.40
CA ARG A 129 23.29 -0.57 14.72
C ARG A 129 22.00 0.21 14.75
N LEU A 130 20.88 -0.53 14.94
CA LEU A 130 19.59 0.09 15.20
C LEU A 130 19.73 1.10 16.34
N SER A 131 19.26 2.31 16.13
CA SER A 131 19.19 3.25 17.25
C SER A 131 18.15 2.75 18.27
N ARG A 132 18.38 3.02 19.55
CA ARG A 132 17.42 2.66 20.60
C ARG A 132 16.04 3.24 20.33
N ALA A 133 15.97 4.42 19.71
CA ALA A 133 14.73 5.09 19.32
C ALA A 133 13.97 4.31 18.21
N GLU A 134 14.67 3.83 17.18
CA GLU A 134 14.04 3.01 16.12
C GLU A 134 13.51 1.69 16.68
N ALA A 135 14.28 1.03 17.57
CA ALA A 135 13.84 -0.22 18.21
C ALA A 135 12.59 0.02 19.06
N PHE A 136 12.57 1.10 19.86
CA PHE A 136 11.42 1.45 20.69
C PHE A 136 10.18 1.78 19.85
N ALA A 137 10.34 2.61 18.79
CA ALA A 137 9.25 2.95 17.88
C ALA A 137 8.62 1.70 17.25
N ALA A 138 9.44 0.79 16.76
CA ALA A 138 8.93 -0.43 16.13
C ALA A 138 8.29 -1.40 17.13
N THR A 139 8.84 -1.55 18.32
CA THR A 139 8.19 -2.35 19.38
C THR A 139 6.84 -1.75 19.76
N GLY A 140 6.76 -0.43 19.91
CA GLY A 140 5.50 0.26 20.19
C GLY A 140 4.46 0.09 19.09
N VAL A 141 4.87 0.21 17.82
CA VAL A 141 3.98 -0.05 16.65
C VAL A 141 3.50 -1.50 16.67
N PHE A 142 4.38 -2.45 16.98
CA PHE A 142 3.98 -3.86 17.09
C PHE A 142 2.95 -4.08 18.20
N VAL A 143 3.10 -3.42 19.36
CA VAL A 143 2.09 -3.46 20.43
C VAL A 143 0.76 -2.86 19.96
N CYS A 144 0.77 -1.71 19.26
CA CYS A 144 -0.44 -1.13 18.70
C CYS A 144 -1.14 -2.10 17.72
N MET A 145 -0.37 -2.80 16.88
CA MET A 145 -0.91 -3.84 15.99
C MET A 145 -1.57 -4.97 16.78
N LEU A 146 -0.94 -5.49 17.82
CA LEU A 146 -1.51 -6.54 18.67
C LEU A 146 -2.81 -6.10 19.33
N MET A 147 -2.90 -4.83 19.75
CA MET A 147 -4.12 -4.29 20.34
C MET A 147 -5.25 -4.15 19.30
N MET A 148 -4.96 -3.70 18.08
CA MET A 148 -5.94 -3.68 16.99
C MET A 148 -6.41 -5.10 16.61
N ILE A 149 -5.50 -6.08 16.58
CA ILE A 149 -5.83 -7.48 16.35
C ILE A 149 -6.76 -8.01 17.45
N ARG A 150 -6.42 -7.75 18.71
CA ARG A 150 -7.26 -8.13 19.86
C ARG A 150 -8.66 -7.51 19.78
N SER A 151 -8.75 -6.22 19.50
CA SER A 151 -10.01 -5.51 19.33
C SER A 151 -10.87 -6.14 18.23
N THR A 152 -10.26 -6.46 17.08
CA THR A 152 -10.94 -7.11 15.95
C THR A 152 -11.46 -8.50 16.30
N ILE A 153 -10.66 -9.34 16.99
CA ILE A 153 -11.04 -10.72 17.37
C ILE A 153 -12.12 -10.72 18.46
N ASN A 154 -12.05 -9.77 19.39
CA ASN A 154 -13.01 -9.66 20.50
C ASN A 154 -14.33 -8.97 20.11
N GLY A 155 -14.47 -8.48 18.86
CA GLY A 155 -15.67 -7.79 18.39
C GLY A 155 -15.85 -6.39 18.96
N THR A 156 -14.81 -5.79 19.55
CA THR A 156 -14.81 -4.39 20.02
C THR A 156 -14.36 -3.40 18.93
N SER A 157 -14.05 -3.91 17.74
CA SER A 157 -13.74 -3.09 16.56
C SER A 157 -15.00 -2.44 16.01
N ALA A 158 -14.82 -1.49 15.09
CA ALA A 158 -15.91 -0.73 14.48
C ALA A 158 -16.90 -1.57 13.63
N LEU A 159 -16.57 -2.82 13.30
CA LEU A 159 -17.49 -3.75 12.63
C LEU A 159 -18.38 -4.57 13.61
N GLY A 160 -18.14 -4.44 14.92
CA GLY A 160 -18.87 -5.21 15.93
C GLY A 160 -18.55 -6.72 15.87
N ASN A 161 -19.55 -7.55 16.16
CA ASN A 161 -19.39 -9.00 16.22
C ASN A 161 -19.18 -9.64 14.84
N ILE A 162 -17.93 -9.86 14.48
CA ILE A 162 -17.52 -10.68 13.35
C ILE A 162 -17.21 -12.09 13.86
N SER A 163 -17.46 -13.12 13.07
CA SER A 163 -16.99 -14.46 13.45
C SER A 163 -15.46 -14.46 13.61
N LYS A 164 -14.96 -15.17 14.62
CA LYS A 164 -13.50 -15.25 14.88
C LYS A 164 -12.73 -15.77 13.67
N GLU A 165 -13.31 -16.68 12.90
CA GLU A 165 -12.71 -17.20 11.67
C GLU A 165 -12.51 -16.09 10.63
N HIS A 166 -13.53 -15.28 10.37
CA HIS A 166 -13.45 -14.15 9.44
C HIS A 166 -12.44 -13.09 9.93
N ALA A 167 -12.40 -12.82 11.22
CA ALA A 167 -11.42 -11.91 11.81
C ALA A 167 -9.99 -12.42 11.58
N ILE A 168 -9.72 -13.70 11.85
CA ILE A 168 -8.40 -14.33 11.67
C ILE A 168 -7.99 -14.32 10.19
N ILE A 169 -8.91 -14.68 9.27
CA ILE A 169 -8.66 -14.61 7.83
C ILE A 169 -8.33 -13.18 7.42
N GLY A 170 -9.14 -12.20 7.81
CA GLY A 170 -8.93 -10.80 7.48
C GLY A 170 -7.59 -10.26 7.97
N ILE A 171 -7.21 -10.56 9.22
CA ILE A 171 -5.93 -10.19 9.82
C ILE A 171 -4.77 -10.87 9.07
N GLY A 172 -4.82 -12.17 8.84
CA GLY A 172 -3.79 -12.91 8.10
C GLY A 172 -3.59 -12.36 6.69
N MET A 173 -4.68 -12.00 6.02
CA MET A 173 -4.63 -11.40 4.68
C MET A 173 -4.14 -9.95 4.69
N ALA A 174 -4.38 -9.17 5.74
CA ALA A 174 -3.77 -7.85 5.92
C ALA A 174 -2.24 -7.97 6.12
N PHE A 175 -1.76 -8.98 6.85
CA PHE A 175 -0.33 -9.30 6.96
C PHE A 175 0.28 -9.71 5.61
N LEU A 176 -0.39 -10.59 4.86
CA LEU A 176 0.04 -10.96 3.51
C LEU A 176 0.12 -9.73 2.59
N CYS A 177 -0.87 -8.84 2.67
CA CYS A 177 -0.88 -7.58 1.94
C CYS A 177 0.38 -6.76 2.25
N GLY A 178 0.64 -6.47 3.52
CA GLY A 178 1.78 -5.65 3.94
C GLY A 178 3.13 -6.26 3.58
N LEU A 179 3.33 -7.56 3.81
CA LEU A 179 4.54 -8.28 3.41
C LEU A 179 4.76 -8.18 1.89
N SER A 180 3.71 -8.44 1.13
CA SER A 180 3.75 -8.40 -0.33
C SER A 180 4.01 -6.97 -0.85
N MET A 181 3.49 -5.93 -0.21
CA MET A 181 3.78 -4.51 -0.55
C MET A 181 5.26 -4.18 -0.39
N VAL A 182 5.90 -4.63 0.68
CA VAL A 182 7.33 -4.42 0.91
C VAL A 182 8.16 -5.12 -0.17
N LEU A 183 7.89 -6.40 -0.41
CA LEU A 183 8.58 -7.18 -1.45
C LEU A 183 8.35 -6.60 -2.85
N ASN A 184 7.13 -6.14 -3.13
CA ASN A 184 6.78 -5.48 -4.38
C ASN A 184 7.63 -4.22 -4.62
N THR A 185 7.86 -3.42 -3.58
CA THR A 185 8.74 -2.25 -3.65
C THR A 185 10.17 -2.64 -3.99
N VAL A 186 10.69 -3.72 -3.40
CA VAL A 186 12.04 -4.24 -3.67
C VAL A 186 12.18 -4.69 -5.14
N PHE A 187 11.23 -5.50 -5.63
CA PHE A 187 11.28 -6.00 -7.01
C PHE A 187 11.02 -4.91 -8.04
N SER A 188 10.13 -3.95 -7.75
CA SER A 188 9.96 -2.76 -8.59
C SER A 188 11.27 -1.98 -8.75
N LYS A 189 12.00 -1.77 -7.64
CA LYS A 189 13.30 -1.09 -7.67
C LYS A 189 14.34 -1.88 -8.44
N ARG A 190 14.38 -3.21 -8.29
CA ARG A 190 15.30 -4.08 -9.08
C ARG A 190 15.02 -3.97 -10.57
N LEU A 191 13.75 -4.03 -11.00
CA LEU A 191 13.36 -3.87 -12.39
C LEU A 191 13.70 -2.48 -12.93
N ASN A 192 13.48 -1.41 -12.17
CA ASN A 192 13.89 -0.06 -12.54
C ASN A 192 15.40 0.05 -12.72
N ASN A 193 16.20 -0.56 -11.84
CA ASN A 193 17.66 -0.59 -11.96
C ASN A 193 18.14 -1.40 -13.18
N GLN A 194 17.31 -2.33 -13.68
CA GLN A 194 17.56 -3.08 -14.93
C GLN A 194 17.04 -2.34 -16.17
N GLY A 195 16.68 -1.07 -16.05
CA GLY A 195 16.23 -0.21 -17.15
C GLY A 195 14.76 -0.40 -17.55
N VAL A 196 13.97 -1.19 -16.80
CA VAL A 196 12.52 -1.32 -17.06
C VAL A 196 11.79 -0.09 -16.55
N LYS A 197 11.09 0.61 -17.42
CA LYS A 197 10.38 1.84 -17.04
C LYS A 197 9.15 1.58 -16.20
N PRO A 198 8.77 2.51 -15.30
CA PRO A 198 7.64 2.33 -14.40
C PRO A 198 6.31 1.99 -15.09
N HIS A 199 5.99 2.63 -16.22
CA HIS A 199 4.76 2.34 -16.97
C HIS A 199 4.77 0.92 -17.56
N SER A 200 5.93 0.41 -18.01
CA SER A 200 6.06 -0.96 -18.48
C SER A 200 5.87 -1.98 -17.34
N ILE A 201 6.40 -1.70 -16.16
CA ILE A 201 6.15 -2.53 -14.97
C ILE A 201 4.65 -2.59 -14.67
N MET A 202 3.94 -1.45 -14.72
CA MET A 202 2.51 -1.38 -14.48
C MET A 202 1.69 -2.18 -15.50
N THR A 203 2.17 -2.36 -16.74
CA THR A 203 1.47 -3.12 -17.78
C THR A 203 1.41 -4.61 -17.47
N PHE A 204 2.49 -5.21 -16.96
CA PHE A 204 2.56 -6.67 -16.81
C PHE A 204 2.42 -7.18 -15.37
N ARG A 205 2.51 -6.31 -14.36
CA ARG A 205 2.49 -6.74 -12.95
C ARG A 205 1.15 -7.29 -12.46
N PHE A 206 0.06 -7.02 -13.16
CA PHE A 206 -1.29 -7.45 -12.78
C PHE A 206 -1.76 -8.73 -13.47
N VAL A 207 -0.97 -9.31 -14.37
CA VAL A 207 -1.37 -10.49 -15.15
C VAL A 207 -1.72 -11.66 -14.25
N LEU A 208 -0.86 -11.96 -13.26
CA LEU A 208 -1.09 -13.11 -12.37
C LEU A 208 -2.36 -12.96 -11.53
N ILE A 209 -2.64 -11.77 -10.98
CA ILE A 209 -3.84 -11.56 -10.16
C ILE A 209 -5.13 -11.68 -10.98
N VAL A 210 -5.12 -11.22 -12.24
CA VAL A 210 -6.25 -11.38 -13.15
C VAL A 210 -6.48 -12.86 -13.45
N LEU A 211 -5.43 -13.63 -13.76
CA LEU A 211 -5.53 -15.06 -14.05
C LEU A 211 -6.01 -15.88 -12.83
N VAL A 212 -5.42 -15.64 -11.66
CA VAL A 212 -5.80 -16.33 -10.41
C VAL A 212 -7.23 -15.98 -10.02
N GLY A 213 -7.60 -14.70 -10.08
CA GLY A 213 -8.96 -14.26 -9.79
C GLY A 213 -9.98 -14.87 -10.77
N ALA A 214 -9.65 -14.89 -12.07
CA ALA A 214 -10.52 -15.48 -13.09
C ALA A 214 -10.69 -16.99 -12.91
N TYR A 215 -9.61 -17.70 -12.58
CA TYR A 215 -9.66 -19.15 -12.33
C TYR A 215 -10.56 -19.48 -11.13
N ILE A 216 -10.43 -18.74 -10.03
CA ILE A 216 -11.20 -18.98 -8.80
C ILE A 216 -12.67 -18.56 -8.95
N ALA A 217 -12.94 -17.42 -9.58
CA ALA A 217 -14.30 -16.92 -9.78
C ALA A 217 -15.10 -17.78 -10.76
N GLY A 218 -14.45 -18.24 -11.83
CA GLY A 218 -15.13 -18.88 -12.96
C GLY A 218 -15.89 -17.90 -13.84
N TYR A 219 -16.15 -18.35 -15.09
CA TYR A 219 -16.76 -17.49 -16.13
C TYR A 219 -18.13 -16.93 -15.73
N GLN A 220 -18.99 -17.77 -15.13
CA GLN A 220 -20.37 -17.39 -14.80
C GLN A 220 -20.40 -16.23 -13.79
N GLU A 221 -19.61 -16.31 -12.72
CA GLU A 221 -19.51 -15.26 -11.69
C GLU A 221 -18.89 -13.97 -12.22
N ILE A 222 -17.88 -14.08 -13.09
CA ILE A 222 -17.26 -12.91 -13.74
C ILE A 222 -18.31 -12.21 -14.62
N TRP A 223 -19.05 -12.96 -15.42
CA TRP A 223 -20.06 -12.40 -16.32
C TRP A 223 -21.21 -11.74 -15.55
N ALA A 224 -21.76 -12.43 -14.54
CA ALA A 224 -22.81 -11.88 -13.70
C ALA A 224 -22.35 -10.59 -12.96
N THR A 225 -21.14 -10.61 -12.39
CA THR A 225 -20.57 -9.43 -11.72
C THR A 225 -20.29 -8.29 -12.71
N LEU A 226 -19.84 -8.61 -13.91
CA LEU A 226 -19.61 -7.62 -14.96
C LEU A 226 -20.93 -6.96 -15.39
N GLN A 227 -21.97 -7.74 -15.68
CA GLN A 227 -23.27 -7.20 -16.08
C GLN A 227 -23.85 -6.26 -15.00
N GLN A 228 -23.72 -6.62 -13.74
CA GLN A 228 -24.30 -5.87 -12.64
C GLN A 228 -23.46 -4.66 -12.22
N TYR A 229 -22.13 -4.74 -12.27
CA TYR A 229 -21.23 -3.76 -11.64
C TYR A 229 -20.17 -3.17 -12.58
N TRP A 230 -20.25 -3.36 -13.92
CA TRP A 230 -19.18 -2.96 -14.86
C TRP A 230 -18.76 -1.49 -14.71
N LEU A 231 -19.73 -0.56 -14.64
CA LEU A 231 -19.44 0.86 -14.51
C LEU A 231 -18.79 1.17 -13.15
N THR A 232 -19.29 0.59 -12.09
CA THR A 232 -18.74 0.69 -10.74
C THR A 232 -17.30 0.20 -10.69
N LEU A 233 -17.02 -0.98 -11.27
CA LEU A 233 -15.68 -1.57 -11.28
C LEU A 233 -14.73 -0.81 -12.19
N LEU A 234 -15.21 -0.24 -13.28
CA LEU A 234 -14.44 0.66 -14.12
C LEU A 234 -14.05 1.93 -13.35
N LEU A 235 -14.99 2.54 -12.62
CA LEU A 235 -14.72 3.72 -11.79
C LEU A 235 -13.75 3.38 -10.64
N VAL A 236 -13.90 2.24 -9.98
CA VAL A 236 -12.94 1.74 -8.97
C VAL A 236 -11.56 1.53 -9.58
N ALA A 237 -11.48 0.97 -10.78
CA ALA A 237 -10.21 0.78 -11.47
C ALA A 237 -9.53 2.13 -11.79
N LEU A 238 -10.25 3.07 -12.36
CA LEU A 238 -9.68 4.35 -12.82
C LEU A 238 -9.51 5.34 -11.69
N LEU A 239 -10.56 5.61 -10.91
CA LEU A 239 -10.53 6.63 -9.84
C LEU A 239 -9.94 6.10 -8.53
N GLY A 240 -10.10 4.81 -8.26
CA GLY A 240 -9.60 4.19 -7.04
C GLY A 240 -8.16 3.65 -7.15
N ASN A 241 -7.72 3.21 -8.34
CA ASN A 241 -6.38 2.66 -8.52
C ASN A 241 -5.48 3.52 -9.40
N VAL A 242 -5.88 3.81 -10.64
CA VAL A 242 -5.02 4.52 -11.60
C VAL A 242 -4.75 5.95 -11.16
N LEU A 243 -5.80 6.71 -10.85
CA LEU A 243 -5.70 8.11 -10.45
C LEU A 243 -4.89 8.33 -9.16
N PRO A 244 -5.15 7.60 -8.05
CA PRO A 244 -4.35 7.73 -6.84
C PRO A 244 -2.88 7.41 -7.07
N LEU A 245 -2.55 6.35 -7.82
CA LEU A 245 -1.17 6.02 -8.15
C LEU A 245 -0.48 7.14 -8.93
N TYR A 246 -1.17 7.76 -9.88
CA TYR A 246 -0.63 8.90 -10.62
C TYR A 246 -0.39 10.11 -9.71
N ILE A 247 -1.37 10.46 -8.87
CA ILE A 247 -1.28 11.56 -7.90
C ILE A 247 -0.11 11.34 -6.93
N LEU A 248 0.05 10.11 -6.43
CA LEU A 248 1.16 9.72 -5.57
C LEU A 248 2.51 9.95 -6.25
N GLN A 249 2.67 9.54 -7.51
CA GLN A 249 3.91 9.71 -8.27
C GLN A 249 4.25 11.19 -8.46
N VAL A 250 3.25 12.02 -8.78
CA VAL A 250 3.41 13.48 -8.88
C VAL A 250 3.81 14.07 -7.52
N GLY A 251 3.22 13.59 -6.42
CA GLY A 251 3.57 14.02 -5.07
C GLY A 251 5.03 13.68 -4.73
N ILE A 252 5.41 12.41 -4.90
CA ILE A 252 6.77 11.91 -4.60
C ILE A 252 7.84 12.70 -5.37
N SER A 253 7.59 13.05 -6.63
CA SER A 253 8.56 13.78 -7.45
C SER A 253 8.84 15.21 -6.97
N LYS A 254 7.99 15.76 -6.09
CA LYS A 254 8.06 17.17 -5.63
C LYS A 254 8.55 17.34 -4.20
N VAL A 255 8.72 16.26 -3.44
CA VAL A 255 9.10 16.32 -2.02
C VAL A 255 10.25 15.37 -1.68
N GLN A 256 10.95 15.70 -0.59
CA GLN A 256 12.02 14.84 -0.09
C GLN A 256 11.47 13.50 0.43
N PRO A 257 12.23 12.40 0.33
CA PRO A 257 11.79 11.06 0.74
C PRO A 257 11.28 10.99 2.19
N LEU A 258 11.88 11.76 3.10
CA LEU A 258 11.44 11.83 4.48
C LEU A 258 10.01 12.37 4.60
N VAL A 259 9.70 13.44 3.87
CA VAL A 259 8.36 14.06 3.87
C VAL A 259 7.32 13.11 3.24
N VAL A 260 7.71 12.37 2.19
CA VAL A 260 6.88 11.31 1.60
C VAL A 260 6.52 10.26 2.66
N SER A 261 7.53 9.79 3.41
CA SER A 261 7.31 8.78 4.45
C SER A 261 6.34 9.26 5.53
N PHE A 262 6.48 10.50 6.00
CA PHE A 262 5.55 11.10 6.95
C PHE A 262 4.12 11.19 6.40
N ALA A 263 3.98 11.64 5.16
CA ALA A 263 2.66 11.79 4.57
C ALA A 263 1.96 10.43 4.34
N LEU A 264 2.71 9.39 3.96
CA LEU A 264 2.16 8.04 3.78
C LEU A 264 1.81 7.34 5.10
N VAL A 265 2.55 7.62 6.17
CA VAL A 265 2.24 7.10 7.51
C VAL A 265 0.85 7.54 7.99
N LEU A 266 0.33 8.67 7.49
CA LEU A 266 -1.02 9.14 7.81
C LEU A 266 -2.15 8.33 7.14
N ALA A 267 -1.86 7.42 6.21
CA ALA A 267 -2.88 6.66 5.48
C ALA A 267 -3.95 6.01 6.40
N PRO A 268 -3.63 5.28 7.49
CA PRO A 268 -4.65 4.68 8.35
C PRO A 268 -5.65 5.68 8.94
N LEU A 269 -5.21 6.92 9.20
CA LEU A 269 -6.09 7.98 9.68
C LEU A 269 -7.10 8.40 8.60
N PHE A 270 -6.66 8.54 7.34
CA PHE A 270 -7.56 8.84 6.23
C PHE A 270 -8.56 7.72 5.98
N TYR A 271 -8.14 6.46 6.12
CA TYR A 271 -9.04 5.31 6.05
C TYR A 271 -10.06 5.34 7.19
N PHE A 272 -9.62 5.64 8.42
CA PHE A 272 -10.50 5.78 9.58
C PHE A 272 -11.51 6.91 9.39
N LEU A 273 -11.10 8.07 8.91
CA LEU A 273 -12.00 9.19 8.62
C LEU A 273 -12.99 8.85 7.50
N SER A 274 -12.51 8.21 6.44
CA SER A 274 -13.38 7.80 5.32
C SER A 274 -14.41 6.75 5.73
N GLN A 275 -14.05 5.80 6.61
CA GLN A 275 -14.98 4.76 7.04
C GLN A 275 -16.14 5.26 7.91
N GLN A 276 -16.04 6.48 8.48
CA GLN A 276 -17.16 7.09 9.23
C GLN A 276 -18.37 7.41 8.34
N PHE A 277 -18.17 7.51 7.02
CA PHE A 277 -19.24 7.68 6.04
C PHE A 277 -19.87 6.35 5.59
N SER A 278 -19.38 5.22 6.08
CA SER A 278 -19.91 3.89 5.76
C SER A 278 -20.97 3.47 6.76
N GLN A 279 -22.11 3.02 6.27
CA GLN A 279 -23.16 2.42 7.13
C GLN A 279 -22.73 1.08 7.76
N ARG A 280 -21.66 0.46 7.24
CA ARG A 280 -21.15 -0.83 7.71
C ARG A 280 -20.28 -0.70 8.96
N VAL A 281 -19.65 0.46 9.16
CA VAL A 281 -18.59 0.65 10.15
C VAL A 281 -19.02 1.70 11.15
N ALA A 282 -19.14 1.31 12.42
CA ALA A 282 -19.44 2.24 13.51
C ALA A 282 -18.18 3.02 13.93
N PHE A 283 -18.35 4.09 14.69
CA PHE A 283 -17.22 4.78 15.31
C PHE A 283 -16.61 3.89 16.42
N SER A 284 -15.28 3.68 16.37
CA SER A 284 -14.53 2.99 17.42
C SER A 284 -13.41 3.89 17.95
N ALA A 285 -13.59 4.34 19.19
CA ALA A 285 -12.56 5.10 19.89
C ALA A 285 -11.27 4.25 20.11
N GLU A 286 -11.44 2.95 20.31
CA GLU A 286 -10.33 2.01 20.50
C GLU A 286 -9.47 1.92 19.24
N THR A 287 -10.09 1.71 18.06
CA THR A 287 -9.36 1.71 16.78
C THR A 287 -8.65 3.04 16.54
N LEU A 288 -9.32 4.18 16.78
CA LEU A 288 -8.71 5.51 16.62
C LEU A 288 -7.51 5.68 17.53
N THR A 289 -7.61 5.29 18.79
CA THR A 289 -6.52 5.41 19.78
C THR A 289 -5.28 4.65 19.31
N TRP A 290 -5.43 3.40 18.90
CA TRP A 290 -4.28 2.61 18.45
C TRP A 290 -3.70 3.10 17.12
N ILE A 291 -4.52 3.63 16.22
CA ILE A 291 -4.04 4.31 15.01
C ILE A 291 -3.20 5.53 15.39
N LEU A 292 -3.71 6.42 16.23
CA LEU A 292 -2.97 7.63 16.65
C LEU A 292 -1.66 7.28 17.37
N CYS A 293 -1.69 6.31 18.28
CA CYS A 293 -0.47 5.82 18.95
C CYS A 293 0.55 5.28 17.92
N SER A 294 0.12 4.47 16.96
CA SER A 294 1.02 3.93 15.93
C SER A 294 1.60 5.02 15.04
N LEU A 295 0.80 6.04 14.67
CA LEU A 295 1.24 7.19 13.88
C LEU A 295 2.30 8.01 14.60
N LEU A 296 2.10 8.29 15.87
CA LEU A 296 3.07 9.03 16.70
C LEU A 296 4.40 8.28 16.79
N LEU A 297 4.35 6.97 17.05
CA LEU A 297 5.53 6.11 17.15
C LEU A 297 6.28 6.01 15.82
N LEU A 298 5.57 5.81 14.70
CA LEU A 298 6.17 5.77 13.37
C LEU A 298 6.81 7.11 13.01
N SER A 299 6.11 8.21 13.26
CA SER A 299 6.63 9.56 13.01
C SER A 299 7.89 9.81 13.82
N TRP A 300 7.89 9.46 15.10
CA TRP A 300 9.06 9.58 15.96
C TRP A 300 10.24 8.72 15.48
N GLY A 301 9.98 7.46 15.08
CA GLY A 301 11.00 6.57 14.51
C GLY A 301 11.64 7.13 13.24
N ILE A 302 10.84 7.72 12.34
CA ILE A 302 11.34 8.36 11.12
C ILE A 302 12.24 9.57 11.44
N VAL A 303 11.83 10.42 12.39
CA VAL A 303 12.64 11.58 12.84
C VAL A 303 13.95 11.12 13.47
N ALA A 304 13.89 10.13 14.35
CA ALA A 304 15.08 9.58 15.01
C ALA A 304 16.09 9.03 14.01
N LYS A 305 15.63 8.28 13.01
CA LYS A 305 16.47 7.78 11.91
C LYS A 305 17.11 8.89 11.10
N SER A 306 16.34 9.91 10.75
CA SER A 306 16.85 11.05 9.99
C SER A 306 17.94 11.82 10.75
N ARG A 307 17.73 12.05 12.06
CA ARG A 307 18.72 12.72 12.92
C ARG A 307 20.00 11.89 13.04
N ALA A 308 19.91 10.57 13.24
CA ALA A 308 21.06 9.69 13.33
C ALA A 308 21.90 9.71 12.04
N LYS A 309 21.24 9.70 10.87
CA LYS A 309 21.91 9.78 9.57
C LYS A 309 22.66 11.11 9.38
N ASN A 310 22.05 12.23 9.77
CA ASN A 310 22.68 13.55 9.65
C ASN A 310 23.90 13.70 10.56
N LEU A 311 23.84 13.16 11.79
CA LEU A 311 24.98 13.16 12.72
C LEU A 311 26.17 12.33 12.18
N LEU A 312 25.89 11.18 11.55
CA LEU A 312 26.94 10.37 10.92
C LEU A 312 27.57 11.11 9.73
N ALA A 313 26.79 11.78 8.89
CA ALA A 313 27.31 12.55 7.75
C ALA A 313 28.25 13.68 8.24
N GLN A 314 27.85 14.43 9.27
CA GLN A 314 28.68 15.49 9.85
C GLN A 314 29.97 14.96 10.50
N SER A 315 29.94 13.76 11.09
CA SER A 315 31.12 13.16 11.71
C SER A 315 32.16 12.65 10.69
N VAL A 316 31.75 12.41 9.45
CA VAL A 316 32.64 12.05 8.34
C VAL A 316 33.30 13.32 7.74
N GLU A 317 32.51 14.40 7.54
CA GLU A 317 33.03 15.70 7.04
C GLU A 317 34.07 16.36 7.99
N VAL A 318 34.00 16.11 9.29
CA VAL A 318 34.95 16.66 10.27
C VAL A 318 36.27 15.85 10.32
N LYS A 319 36.31 14.66 9.71
CA LYS A 319 37.51 13.80 9.69
C LYS A 319 38.33 13.89 8.41
N GLU A 320 37.81 14.54 7.37
CA GLU A 320 38.53 14.97 6.17
C GLU A 320 39.09 16.39 6.35
#